data_e32ce24252384452e14992ec264c72fa
#
_entry.id   e32ce24252384452e14992ec264c72fa
#
_cell.length_a   1.000
_cell.length_b   1.000
_cell.length_c   1.000
_cell.angle_alpha   90.00
_cell.angle_beta   90.00
_cell.angle_gamma   90.00
#
_symmetry.space_group_name_H-M   'P 1'
#
loop_
_entity.id
_entity.type
_entity.pdbx_description
1 polymer ?
#
loop_
_entity_poly.entity_id
_entity_poly.type
_entity_poly.pdbx_seq_one_letter_code
_entity_poly.pdbx_strand_id
1 'polypeptide(L)'
;AYLPGGYPETHAATLASSPALETLAVRAADGLPILGECGGLMALAESLTTVDGETHAMAGVLPGDVTMCDRYQALDHVELRAVDDGVTARAGDRHRGHEFHYSAHAFGGEATVSTATDARFAFELERGDGIDGDHDGLVTHRTVGTYAHRHPACGAFDRLVEAARAYARG
;
A
#
# COMPACT_ATOMS: atom_id res chain seq x y z
N ALA A 1 11.92 0.07 -4.22
CA ALA A 1 11.86 0.98 -3.05
C ALA A 1 11.03 0.34 -1.93
N TYR A 2 11.24 0.79 -0.71
CA TYR A 2 10.43 0.43 0.45
C TYR A 2 10.03 1.67 1.22
N LEU A 3 8.74 1.86 1.42
CA LEU A 3 8.16 2.90 2.25
C LEU A 3 7.58 2.22 3.51
N PRO A 4 8.24 2.37 4.67
CA PRO A 4 7.77 1.73 5.90
C PRO A 4 6.50 2.39 6.45
N GLY A 5 5.94 1.77 7.47
CA GLY A 5 4.92 2.40 8.29
C GLY A 5 5.40 3.69 8.95
N GLY A 6 4.45 4.53 9.28
CA GLY A 6 4.69 5.86 9.86
C GLY A 6 3.40 6.67 9.90
N TYR A 7 3.54 7.95 10.16
CA TYR A 7 2.43 8.88 10.34
C TYR A 7 2.51 10.00 9.29
N PRO A 8 2.24 9.70 7.99
CA PRO A 8 2.34 10.70 6.91
C PRO A 8 1.36 11.86 7.10
N GLU A 9 0.24 11.65 7.77
CA GLU A 9 -0.76 12.69 8.08
C GLU A 9 -0.18 13.83 8.92
N THR A 10 0.82 13.57 9.75
CA THR A 10 1.46 14.62 10.57
C THR A 10 2.34 15.56 9.74
N HIS A 11 2.65 15.19 8.50
CA HIS A 11 3.48 15.95 7.58
C HIS A 11 2.88 16.00 6.16
N ALA A 12 1.56 15.85 6.04
CA ALA A 12 0.88 15.68 4.76
C ALA A 12 1.13 16.84 3.78
N ALA A 13 1.08 18.09 4.24
CA ALA A 13 1.39 19.27 3.42
C ALA A 13 2.85 19.28 2.91
N THR A 14 3.79 18.85 3.75
CA THR A 14 5.20 18.77 3.37
C THR A 14 5.44 17.66 2.34
N LEU A 15 4.79 16.50 2.54
CA LEU A 15 4.85 15.38 1.60
C LEU A 15 4.24 15.78 0.25
N ALA A 16 3.05 16.39 0.24
CA ALA A 16 2.37 16.84 -0.97
C ALA A 16 3.21 17.82 -1.81
N SER A 17 4.06 18.61 -1.17
CA SER A 17 4.98 19.54 -1.85
C SER A 17 6.33 18.91 -2.20
N SER A 18 6.55 17.66 -1.85
CA SER A 18 7.85 17.00 -2.05
C SER A 18 7.98 16.44 -3.47
N PRO A 19 9.05 16.78 -4.20
CA PRO A 19 9.33 16.20 -5.52
C PRO A 19 9.63 14.68 -5.45
N ALA A 20 9.79 14.13 -4.25
CA ALA A 20 10.01 12.70 -4.07
C ALA A 20 8.77 11.88 -4.41
N LEU A 21 7.55 12.37 -4.13
CA LEU A 21 6.30 11.68 -4.48
C LEU A 21 6.10 11.64 -5.99
N GLU A 22 6.35 12.75 -6.69
CA GLU A 22 6.31 12.80 -8.16
C GLU A 22 7.35 11.84 -8.77
N THR A 23 8.56 11.84 -8.21
CA THR A 23 9.62 10.90 -8.64
C THR A 23 9.20 9.45 -8.44
N LEU A 24 8.56 9.12 -7.32
CA LEU A 24 8.04 7.76 -7.07
C LEU A 24 6.98 7.37 -8.09
N ALA A 25 6.05 8.28 -8.44
CA ALA A 25 5.03 8.02 -9.45
C ALA A 25 5.64 7.70 -10.82
N VAL A 26 6.59 8.52 -11.28
CA VAL A 26 7.30 8.29 -12.54
C VAL A 26 8.04 6.94 -12.51
N ARG A 27 8.76 6.65 -11.43
CA ARG A 27 9.54 5.40 -11.32
C ARG A 27 8.66 4.16 -11.17
N ALA A 28 7.48 4.29 -10.53
CA ALA A 28 6.50 3.21 -10.48
C ALA A 28 5.98 2.86 -11.88
N ALA A 29 5.62 3.87 -12.68
CA ALA A 29 5.22 3.69 -14.08
C ALA A 29 6.33 3.06 -14.94
N ASP A 30 7.60 3.36 -14.66
CA ASP A 30 8.77 2.73 -15.28
C ASP A 30 9.06 1.31 -14.75
N GLY A 31 8.21 0.76 -13.88
CA GLY A 31 8.32 -0.60 -13.37
C GLY A 31 9.27 -0.78 -12.18
N LEU A 32 9.65 0.29 -11.47
CA LEU A 32 10.37 0.16 -10.21
C LEU A 32 9.54 -0.67 -9.21
N PRO A 33 10.10 -1.75 -8.63
CA PRO A 33 9.41 -2.48 -7.56
C PRO A 33 9.31 -1.61 -6.30
N ILE A 34 8.07 -1.42 -5.81
CA ILE A 34 7.79 -0.62 -4.63
C ILE A 34 6.92 -1.43 -3.66
N LEU A 35 7.28 -1.37 -2.38
CA LEU A 35 6.46 -1.82 -1.28
C LEU A 35 6.18 -0.63 -0.37
N GLY A 36 4.89 -0.36 -0.11
CA GLY A 36 4.42 0.56 0.92
C GLY A 36 3.66 -0.19 2.00
N GLU A 37 4.04 -0.03 3.27
CA GLU A 37 3.30 -0.60 4.40
C GLU A 37 2.68 0.50 5.24
N CYS A 38 1.39 0.40 5.56
CA CYS A 38 0.61 1.32 6.40
C CYS A 38 0.79 2.79 5.95
N GLY A 39 1.56 3.62 6.65
CA GLY A 39 1.88 4.98 6.21
C GLY A 39 2.51 5.05 4.81
N GLY A 40 3.25 4.01 4.41
CA GLY A 40 3.78 3.90 3.05
C GLY A 40 2.69 3.68 2.00
N LEU A 41 1.64 2.89 2.29
CA LEU A 41 0.44 2.78 1.45
C LEU A 41 -0.23 4.15 1.31
N MET A 42 -0.42 4.86 2.43
CA MET A 42 -1.06 6.18 2.45
C MET A 42 -0.32 7.20 1.57
N ALA A 43 1.02 7.20 1.61
CA ALA A 43 1.84 8.08 0.77
C ALA A 43 1.80 7.72 -0.71
N LEU A 44 1.45 6.49 -1.07
CA LEU A 44 1.33 6.01 -2.46
C LEU A 44 -0.08 6.20 -3.03
N ALA A 45 -1.10 6.47 -2.21
CA ALA A 45 -2.48 6.73 -2.61
C ALA A 45 -2.64 8.00 -3.47
N GLU A 46 -3.83 8.27 -3.97
CA GLU A 46 -4.14 9.49 -4.73
C GLU A 46 -4.14 10.72 -3.81
N SER A 47 -4.79 10.59 -2.65
CA SER A 47 -4.84 11.66 -1.66
C SER A 47 -4.84 11.13 -0.22
N LEU A 48 -4.54 12.04 0.71
CA LEU A 48 -4.65 11.83 2.15
C LEU A 48 -5.41 12.99 2.76
N THR A 49 -6.56 12.69 3.39
CA THR A 49 -7.35 13.66 4.16
C THR A 49 -7.05 13.49 5.65
N THR A 50 -6.61 14.55 6.29
CA THR A 50 -6.27 14.58 7.72
C THR A 50 -7.54 14.66 8.58
N VAL A 51 -7.42 14.47 9.90
CA VAL A 51 -8.57 14.48 10.84
C VAL A 51 -9.28 15.83 10.86
N ASP A 52 -8.57 16.93 10.63
CA ASP A 52 -9.12 18.29 10.53
C ASP A 52 -9.77 18.58 9.15
N GLY A 53 -9.79 17.59 8.25
CA GLY A 53 -10.47 17.65 6.97
C GLY A 53 -9.65 18.25 5.82
N GLU A 54 -8.37 18.55 6.03
CA GLU A 54 -7.50 19.00 4.96
C GLU A 54 -7.07 17.83 4.05
N THR A 55 -7.26 17.98 2.75
CA THR A 55 -6.90 16.96 1.75
C THR A 55 -5.62 17.36 1.02
N HIS A 56 -4.68 16.45 0.96
CA HIS A 56 -3.37 16.62 0.35
C HIS A 56 -3.15 15.57 -0.73
N ALA A 57 -2.71 15.99 -1.91
CA ALA A 57 -2.31 15.06 -2.96
C ALA A 57 -1.10 14.24 -2.51
N MET A 58 -1.15 12.92 -2.77
CA MET A 58 -0.04 12.02 -2.51
C MET A 58 0.60 11.57 -3.84
N ALA A 59 1.30 10.44 -3.86
CA ALA A 59 2.02 10.02 -5.06
C ALA A 59 1.12 9.61 -6.24
N GLY A 60 -0.15 9.24 -5.99
CA GLY A 60 -1.10 8.80 -7.03
C GLY A 60 -0.66 7.53 -7.76
N VAL A 61 0.13 6.68 -7.12
CA VAL A 61 0.58 5.40 -7.69
C VAL A 61 -0.48 4.32 -7.49
N LEU A 62 -1.11 4.32 -6.32
CA LEU A 62 -2.19 3.39 -5.97
C LEU A 62 -3.52 4.16 -6.05
N PRO A 63 -4.56 3.56 -6.66
CA PRO A 63 -5.86 4.22 -6.77
C PRO A 63 -6.54 4.36 -5.41
N GLY A 64 -7.34 5.41 -5.28
CA GLY A 64 -8.17 5.68 -4.13
C GLY A 64 -7.57 6.68 -3.15
N ASP A 65 -8.44 7.09 -2.24
CA ASP A 65 -8.21 8.16 -1.28
C ASP A 65 -8.13 7.59 0.14
N VAL A 66 -7.23 8.13 0.93
CA VAL A 66 -7.09 7.77 2.34
C VAL A 66 -7.66 8.88 3.21
N THR A 67 -8.51 8.51 4.17
CA THR A 67 -9.07 9.45 5.15
C THR A 67 -8.69 9.03 6.55
N MET A 68 -8.13 9.97 7.32
CA MET A 68 -7.85 9.76 8.74
C MET A 68 -9.13 9.81 9.56
N CYS A 69 -9.25 8.92 10.53
CA CYS A 69 -10.39 8.79 11.43
C CYS A 69 -9.99 9.11 12.87
N ASP A 70 -10.97 9.55 13.67
CA ASP A 70 -10.75 9.85 15.11
C ASP A 70 -10.48 8.59 15.95
N ARG A 71 -10.82 7.40 15.40
CA ARG A 71 -10.64 6.11 16.06
C ARG A 71 -9.81 5.20 15.18
N TYR A 72 -9.07 4.26 15.78
CA TYR A 72 -8.42 3.21 15.02
C TYR A 72 -9.47 2.40 14.24
N GLN A 73 -9.14 2.05 13.01
CA GLN A 73 -9.97 1.27 12.12
C GLN A 73 -9.64 -0.22 12.25
N ALA A 74 -8.37 -0.54 12.48
CA ALA A 74 -7.93 -1.89 12.73
C ALA A 74 -6.82 -1.93 13.80
N LEU A 75 -6.83 -3.00 14.59
CA LEU A 75 -5.80 -3.35 15.56
C LEU A 75 -5.85 -4.87 15.81
N ASP A 76 -5.17 -5.65 15.00
CA ASP A 76 -5.12 -7.11 15.15
C ASP A 76 -3.83 -7.70 14.53
N HIS A 77 -3.66 -9.01 14.73
CA HIS A 77 -2.74 -9.80 13.93
C HIS A 77 -3.41 -10.15 12.60
N VAL A 78 -2.64 -10.10 11.52
CA VAL A 78 -3.13 -10.44 10.19
C VAL A 78 -2.54 -11.75 9.67
N GLU A 79 -3.36 -12.51 8.96
CA GLU A 79 -2.94 -13.63 8.13
C GLU A 79 -3.41 -13.38 6.70
N LEU A 80 -2.45 -13.35 5.77
CA LEU A 80 -2.61 -13.00 4.37
C LEU A 80 -2.27 -14.20 3.51
N ARG A 81 -3.10 -14.50 2.51
CA ARG A 81 -2.81 -15.48 1.46
C ARG A 81 -2.63 -14.78 0.12
N ALA A 82 -1.45 -14.91 -0.47
CA ALA A 82 -1.19 -14.33 -1.79
C ALA A 82 -2.05 -15.00 -2.88
N VAL A 83 -2.72 -14.19 -3.70
CA VAL A 83 -3.57 -14.68 -4.79
C VAL A 83 -2.78 -14.89 -6.08
N ASP A 84 -1.75 -14.08 -6.31
CA ASP A 84 -0.90 -14.10 -7.50
C ASP A 84 0.59 -13.95 -7.16
N ASP A 85 1.43 -14.23 -8.16
CA ASP A 85 2.85 -13.88 -8.12
C ASP A 85 3.02 -12.36 -8.18
N GLY A 86 3.85 -11.84 -7.28
CA GLY A 86 4.12 -10.41 -7.18
C GLY A 86 5.52 -10.09 -6.70
N VAL A 87 5.78 -8.80 -6.48
CA VAL A 87 7.10 -8.33 -6.02
C VAL A 87 7.39 -8.70 -4.56
N THR A 88 6.40 -9.14 -3.79
CA THR A 88 6.55 -9.46 -2.36
C THR A 88 6.09 -10.87 -1.99
N ALA A 89 5.43 -11.60 -2.90
CA ALA A 89 4.91 -12.95 -2.63
C ALA A 89 4.81 -13.76 -3.92
N ARG A 90 4.68 -15.08 -3.79
CA ARG A 90 4.22 -16.00 -4.83
C ARG A 90 2.79 -16.42 -4.54
N ALA A 91 2.04 -16.78 -5.56
CA ALA A 91 0.70 -17.34 -5.41
C ALA A 91 0.70 -18.48 -4.39
N GLY A 92 -0.20 -18.39 -3.41
CA GLY A 92 -0.33 -19.34 -2.32
C GLY A 92 0.57 -19.11 -1.11
N ASP A 93 1.54 -18.20 -1.16
CA ASP A 93 2.34 -17.84 0.02
C ASP A 93 1.44 -17.27 1.12
N ARG A 94 1.77 -17.63 2.36
CA ARG A 94 1.08 -17.13 3.56
C ARG A 94 1.99 -16.22 4.35
N HIS A 95 1.52 -15.02 4.59
CA HIS A 95 2.23 -14.02 5.37
C HIS A 95 1.49 -13.75 6.67
N ARG A 96 2.26 -13.49 7.73
CA ARG A 96 1.76 -13.05 9.03
C ARG A 96 2.34 -11.70 9.39
N GLY A 97 1.55 -10.92 10.10
CA GLY A 97 1.95 -9.60 10.54
C GLY A 97 0.97 -9.05 11.55
N HIS A 98 0.92 -7.75 11.62
CA HIS A 98 -0.08 -7.02 12.38
C HIS A 98 -0.53 -5.81 11.58
N GLU A 99 -1.69 -5.29 11.91
CA GLU A 99 -2.20 -4.02 11.43
C GLU A 99 -2.55 -3.12 12.60
N PHE A 100 -2.28 -1.83 12.43
CA PHE A 100 -2.68 -0.80 13.36
C PHE A 100 -2.76 0.52 12.62
N HIS A 101 -3.97 0.96 12.28
CA HIS A 101 -4.16 2.20 11.55
C HIS A 101 -5.44 2.92 11.94
N TYR A 102 -5.40 4.25 11.83
CA TYR A 102 -6.50 5.19 12.06
C TYR A 102 -7.11 5.68 10.75
N SER A 103 -6.72 5.13 9.63
CA SER A 103 -7.18 5.55 8.32
C SER A 103 -8.05 4.51 7.66
N ALA A 104 -8.97 4.97 6.82
CA ALA A 104 -9.73 4.16 5.89
C ALA A 104 -9.29 4.49 4.46
N HIS A 105 -9.16 3.46 3.63
CA HIS A 105 -8.91 3.61 2.20
C HIS A 105 -10.23 3.45 1.45
N ALA A 106 -10.54 4.37 0.55
CA ALA A 106 -11.76 4.34 -0.23
C ALA A 106 -11.48 4.58 -1.72
N PHE A 107 -12.22 3.90 -2.57
CA PHE A 107 -12.21 4.13 -4.01
C PHE A 107 -13.29 5.15 -4.35
N GLY A 108 -12.97 6.15 -5.18
CA GLY A 108 -13.88 7.24 -5.52
C GLY A 108 -15.14 6.75 -6.26
N GLY A 109 -16.34 7.19 -5.80
CA GLY A 109 -17.62 6.90 -6.42
C GLY A 109 -18.03 5.42 -6.31
N GLU A 110 -18.67 4.89 -7.37
CA GLU A 110 -18.98 3.46 -7.49
C GLU A 110 -17.79 2.62 -7.98
N ALA A 111 -16.59 3.22 -8.07
CA ALA A 111 -15.40 2.52 -8.49
C ALA A 111 -15.03 1.44 -7.45
N THR A 112 -14.78 0.26 -7.93
CA THR A 112 -14.14 -0.83 -7.18
C THR A 112 -12.73 -1.00 -7.72
N VAL A 113 -11.87 -1.73 -7.02
CA VAL A 113 -10.53 -2.08 -7.53
C VAL A 113 -10.61 -2.68 -8.93
N SER A 114 -11.67 -3.43 -9.22
CA SER A 114 -11.91 -4.04 -10.54
C SER A 114 -12.18 -3.03 -11.66
N THR A 115 -12.59 -1.81 -11.37
CA THR A 115 -12.87 -0.75 -12.35
C THR A 115 -11.74 0.28 -12.46
N ALA A 116 -10.84 0.32 -11.50
CA ALA A 116 -9.59 1.05 -11.60
C ALA A 116 -8.66 0.31 -12.57
N THR A 117 -8.14 1.00 -13.57
CA THR A 117 -7.28 0.41 -14.61
C THR A 117 -6.11 -0.33 -13.97
N ASP A 118 -6.01 -1.64 -14.23
CA ASP A 118 -4.94 -2.55 -13.81
C ASP A 118 -4.73 -2.73 -12.29
N ALA A 119 -5.57 -2.13 -11.43
CA ALA A 119 -5.47 -2.33 -10.00
C ALA A 119 -6.09 -3.67 -9.58
N ARG A 120 -5.43 -4.36 -8.65
CA ARG A 120 -5.91 -5.61 -8.05
C ARG A 120 -5.39 -5.73 -6.62
N PHE A 121 -5.96 -6.67 -5.87
CA PHE A 121 -5.41 -7.05 -4.57
C PHE A 121 -4.42 -8.21 -4.70
N ALA A 122 -3.31 -8.13 -3.98
CA ALA A 122 -2.29 -9.17 -3.91
C ALA A 122 -2.64 -10.28 -2.92
N PHE A 123 -3.45 -9.97 -1.92
CA PHE A 123 -3.74 -10.87 -0.81
C PHE A 123 -5.23 -10.92 -0.49
N GLU A 124 -5.73 -12.15 -0.24
CA GLU A 124 -6.94 -12.39 0.53
C GLU A 124 -6.58 -12.47 2.02
N LEU A 125 -7.45 -11.95 2.88
CA LEU A 125 -7.33 -12.04 4.32
C LEU A 125 -7.88 -13.37 4.81
N GLU A 126 -7.08 -14.10 5.59
CA GLU A 126 -7.55 -15.22 6.40
C GLU A 126 -7.85 -14.74 7.84
N ARG A 127 -7.28 -13.58 8.22
CA ARG A 127 -7.52 -12.85 9.45
C ARG A 127 -7.10 -11.40 9.31
N GLY A 128 -7.85 -10.47 9.92
CA GLY A 128 -7.60 -9.02 9.93
C GLY A 128 -8.69 -8.25 9.21
N ASP A 129 -8.51 -6.93 9.07
CA ASP A 129 -9.44 -6.00 8.41
C ASP A 129 -8.90 -5.54 7.05
N GLY A 130 -7.59 -5.30 6.93
CA GLY A 130 -6.94 -4.90 5.68
C GLY A 130 -7.51 -3.62 5.07
N ILE A 131 -7.67 -3.63 3.73
CA ILE A 131 -8.16 -2.45 2.99
C ILE A 131 -9.69 -2.43 2.91
N ASP A 132 -10.35 -3.58 2.74
CA ASP A 132 -11.80 -3.66 2.50
C ASP A 132 -12.53 -4.74 3.36
N GLY A 133 -11.86 -5.35 4.32
CA GLY A 133 -12.38 -6.44 5.17
C GLY A 133 -12.07 -7.83 4.66
N ASP A 134 -11.85 -8.01 3.36
CA ASP A 134 -11.57 -9.29 2.72
C ASP A 134 -10.19 -9.36 2.07
N HIS A 135 -9.60 -8.19 1.77
CA HIS A 135 -8.37 -8.08 0.99
C HIS A 135 -7.39 -7.06 1.55
N ASP A 136 -6.12 -7.28 1.23
CA ASP A 136 -5.03 -6.32 1.42
C ASP A 136 -4.03 -6.39 0.25
N GLY A 137 -3.08 -5.46 0.22
CA GLY A 137 -2.06 -5.44 -0.81
C GLY A 137 -2.56 -4.92 -2.15
N LEU A 138 -3.00 -3.66 -2.20
CA LEU A 138 -3.38 -3.00 -3.44
C LEU A 138 -2.18 -2.91 -4.39
N VAL A 139 -2.37 -3.34 -5.63
CA VAL A 139 -1.31 -3.45 -6.64
C VAL A 139 -1.62 -2.60 -7.85
N THR A 140 -0.65 -1.80 -8.29
CA THR A 140 -0.59 -1.14 -9.59
C THR A 140 0.84 -1.21 -10.12
N HIS A 141 1.04 -1.52 -11.40
CA HIS A 141 2.39 -1.76 -11.95
C HIS A 141 3.14 -2.84 -11.15
N ARG A 142 4.30 -2.49 -10.60
CA ARG A 142 5.10 -3.32 -9.68
C ARG A 142 5.14 -2.73 -8.26
N THR A 143 4.08 -2.02 -7.88
CA THR A 143 3.90 -1.42 -6.56
C THR A 143 2.86 -2.22 -5.80
N VAL A 144 3.15 -2.52 -4.54
CA VAL A 144 2.22 -3.14 -3.58
C VAL A 144 2.12 -2.24 -2.36
N GLY A 145 0.90 -1.84 -2.01
CA GLY A 145 0.60 -1.12 -0.77
C GLY A 145 -0.28 -1.96 0.15
N THR A 146 0.10 -2.12 1.41
CA THR A 146 -0.63 -2.91 2.42
C THR A 146 -0.87 -2.11 3.68
N TYR A 147 -1.99 -2.32 4.36
CA TYR A 147 -2.13 -1.91 5.76
C TYR A 147 -1.34 -2.82 6.70
N ALA A 148 -1.22 -4.09 6.33
CA ALA A 148 -0.46 -5.04 7.10
C ALA A 148 1.05 -4.69 7.15
N HIS A 149 1.59 -4.69 8.38
CA HIS A 149 3.04 -4.75 8.62
C HIS A 149 3.44 -6.23 8.68
N ARG A 150 4.09 -6.72 7.65
CA ARG A 150 4.42 -8.13 7.54
C ARG A 150 5.68 -8.47 8.32
N HIS A 151 5.65 -9.62 8.98
CA HIS A 151 6.83 -10.10 9.69
C HIS A 151 7.97 -10.40 8.70
N PRO A 152 9.21 -9.93 8.94
CA PRO A 152 10.32 -10.09 7.99
C PRO A 152 10.60 -11.53 7.56
N ALA A 153 10.34 -12.51 8.44
CA ALA A 153 10.55 -13.93 8.15
C ALA A 153 9.56 -14.53 7.14
N CYS A 154 8.55 -13.77 6.67
CA CYS A 154 7.61 -14.26 5.64
C CYS A 154 8.21 -14.26 4.22
N GLY A 155 9.44 -13.75 4.03
CA GLY A 155 10.12 -13.73 2.74
C GLY A 155 9.74 -12.56 1.81
N ALA A 156 8.83 -11.66 2.24
CA ALA A 156 8.39 -10.53 1.42
C ALA A 156 9.55 -9.62 1.01
N PHE A 157 10.48 -9.35 1.93
CA PHE A 157 11.63 -8.51 1.67
C PHE A 157 12.67 -9.18 0.78
N ASP A 158 12.85 -10.49 0.89
CA ASP A 158 13.74 -11.25 -0.01
C ASP A 158 13.24 -11.16 -1.44
N ARG A 159 11.93 -11.34 -1.64
CA ARG A 159 11.26 -11.17 -2.94
C ARG A 159 11.40 -9.76 -3.48
N LEU A 160 11.20 -8.74 -2.65
CA LEU A 160 11.38 -7.35 -3.05
C LEU A 160 12.82 -7.07 -3.51
N VAL A 161 13.81 -7.61 -2.80
CA VAL A 161 15.23 -7.48 -3.17
C VAL A 161 15.53 -8.19 -4.49
N GLU A 162 14.98 -9.39 -4.70
CA GLU A 162 15.08 -10.09 -5.99
C GLU A 162 14.49 -9.27 -7.13
N ALA A 163 13.29 -8.71 -6.94
CA ALA A 163 12.62 -7.86 -7.90
C ALA A 163 13.43 -6.59 -8.21
N ALA A 164 14.02 -5.96 -7.17
CA ALA A 164 14.88 -4.78 -7.31
C ALA A 164 16.16 -5.08 -8.08
N ARG A 165 16.79 -6.25 -7.82
CA ARG A 165 17.97 -6.69 -8.57
C ARG A 165 17.66 -6.98 -10.04
N ALA A 166 16.49 -7.54 -10.34
CA ALA A 166 16.04 -7.76 -11.71
C ALA A 166 15.82 -6.42 -12.44
N TYR A 167 15.17 -5.47 -11.80
CA TYR A 167 14.95 -4.11 -12.33
C TYR A 167 16.25 -3.37 -12.61
N ALA A 168 17.26 -3.49 -11.75
CA ALA A 168 18.55 -2.81 -11.90
C ALA A 168 19.43 -3.38 -13.04
N ARG A 169 19.07 -4.54 -13.60
CA ARG A 169 19.79 -5.22 -14.69
C ARG A 169 19.17 -5.04 -16.07
N GLY A 170 17.93 -4.59 -16.12
CA GLY A 170 17.19 -4.30 -17.36
C GLY A 170 17.29 -2.86 -17.74
#